data_43e548afc67fbe8624c5ae4748389e01
#
_entry.id   43e548afc67fbe8624c5ae4748389e01
#
_cell.length_a   1.000
_cell.length_b   1.000
_cell.length_c   1.000
_cell.angle_alpha   90.00
_cell.angle_beta   90.00
_cell.angle_gamma   90.00
#
_symmetry.space_group_name_H-M   'P 1'
#
loop_
_entity.id
_entity.type
_entity.pdbx_description
1 polymer ?
#
loop_
_entity_poly.entity_id
_entity_poly.type
_entity_poly.pdbx_seq_one_letter_code
_entity_poly.pdbx_strand_id
1 'polypeptide(L)'
;MFQVPAIKTAKSMGLKVVVTDYNREAEGMLLADYPIEVSTRNINLTVNMAKQFHGSCPLDGVLTVGTDASQTVAAVADALNLPGIPFEVAERATDKIKMRQVLKANGVPIPDFRPIWTLEECQQAVRSMPLPLVIKPCDNMGARGVRKIERLDDLIPAFREAKEASISGKLILEEFMEGPELSLDALVFEDSVHITGVADRIIERAPYFVEVGHTLPSALPEKQQAGAIEVF
;
A
#
# COMPACT_ATOMS: atom_id res chain seq x y z
N MET A 1 -9.57 10.84 9.97
CA MET A 1 -8.46 11.79 10.32
C MET A 1 -7.59 12.13 9.11
N PHE A 2 -6.92 11.18 8.40
CA PHE A 2 -6.00 11.48 7.29
C PHE A 2 -6.63 12.15 6.07
N GLN A 3 -7.92 11.92 5.80
CA GLN A 3 -8.63 12.54 4.68
C GLN A 3 -9.05 13.99 4.92
N VAL A 4 -9.14 14.42 6.17
CA VAL A 4 -9.66 15.74 6.56
C VAL A 4 -8.92 16.92 5.91
N PRO A 5 -7.57 16.93 5.85
CA PRO A 5 -6.85 17.98 5.17
C PRO A 5 -7.21 18.08 3.68
N ALA A 6 -7.28 16.94 2.98
CA ALA A 6 -7.64 16.90 1.56
C ALA A 6 -9.07 17.43 1.32
N ILE A 7 -10.03 17.03 2.17
CA ILE A 7 -11.43 17.53 2.11
C ILE A 7 -11.46 19.05 2.30
N LYS A 8 -10.78 19.56 3.33
CA LYS A 8 -10.72 21.01 3.60
C LYS A 8 -10.07 21.79 2.45
N THR A 9 -8.98 21.26 1.89
CA THR A 9 -8.30 21.87 0.74
C THR A 9 -9.21 21.90 -0.48
N ALA A 10 -9.84 20.78 -0.84
CA ALA A 10 -10.79 20.75 -1.97
C ALA A 10 -11.90 21.77 -1.81
N LYS A 11 -12.50 21.87 -0.61
CA LYS A 11 -13.53 22.88 -0.33
C LYS A 11 -13.00 24.32 -0.41
N SER A 12 -11.78 24.59 0.03
CA SER A 12 -11.16 25.92 -0.11
C SER A 12 -10.87 26.31 -1.56
N MET A 13 -10.74 25.32 -2.45
CA MET A 13 -10.64 25.51 -3.90
C MET A 13 -12.02 25.70 -4.57
N GLY A 14 -13.11 25.73 -3.80
CA GLY A 14 -14.47 25.86 -4.33
C GLY A 14 -15.07 24.55 -4.86
N LEU A 15 -14.42 23.42 -4.66
CA LEU A 15 -14.91 22.13 -5.11
C LEU A 15 -15.99 21.57 -4.17
N LYS A 16 -16.97 20.86 -4.74
CA LYS A 16 -17.92 20.06 -3.97
C LYS A 16 -17.34 18.69 -3.68
N VAL A 17 -17.50 18.23 -2.45
CA VAL A 17 -16.84 17.01 -1.98
C VAL A 17 -17.86 15.95 -1.59
N VAL A 18 -17.78 14.80 -2.28
CA VAL A 18 -18.45 13.56 -1.88
C VAL A 18 -17.45 12.74 -1.04
N VAL A 19 -17.86 12.28 0.13
CA VAL A 19 -17.04 11.43 0.98
C VAL A 19 -17.73 10.10 1.24
N THR A 20 -16.97 9.02 1.11
CA THR A 20 -17.44 7.67 1.43
C THR A 20 -16.74 7.13 2.67
N ASP A 21 -17.47 6.65 3.64
CA ASP A 21 -16.98 5.94 4.83
C ASP A 21 -18.06 4.97 5.32
N TYR A 22 -17.66 3.87 5.96
CA TYR A 22 -18.60 2.96 6.62
C TYR A 22 -19.16 3.55 7.93
N ASN A 23 -18.42 4.48 8.52
CA ASN A 23 -18.80 5.17 9.74
C ASN A 23 -19.37 6.55 9.40
N ARG A 24 -20.67 6.69 9.55
CA ARG A 24 -21.39 7.94 9.28
C ARG A 24 -20.92 9.11 10.15
N GLU A 25 -20.40 8.83 11.33
CA GLU A 25 -19.90 9.83 12.28
C GLU A 25 -18.41 10.16 12.08
N ALA A 26 -17.78 9.62 11.04
CA ALA A 26 -16.40 9.95 10.74
C ALA A 26 -16.25 11.45 10.42
N GLU A 27 -15.19 12.07 10.91
CA GLU A 27 -14.94 13.53 10.75
C GLU A 27 -15.02 13.98 9.29
N GLY A 28 -14.51 13.16 8.35
CA GLY A 28 -14.60 13.46 6.92
C GLY A 28 -16.03 13.48 6.40
N MET A 29 -16.89 12.60 6.89
CA MET A 29 -18.31 12.54 6.52
C MET A 29 -19.05 13.79 6.99
N LEU A 30 -18.75 14.29 8.18
CA LEU A 30 -19.36 15.51 8.71
C LEU A 30 -18.93 16.78 7.97
N LEU A 31 -17.79 16.73 7.26
CA LEU A 31 -17.28 17.84 6.46
C LEU A 31 -17.72 17.78 5.00
N ALA A 32 -18.23 16.65 4.55
CA ALA A 32 -18.65 16.43 3.16
C ALA A 32 -19.83 17.32 2.77
N ASP A 33 -19.89 17.72 1.48
CA ASP A 33 -21.13 18.28 0.91
C ASP A 33 -22.14 17.16 0.66
N TYR A 34 -21.65 15.94 0.33
CA TYR A 34 -22.46 14.76 0.06
C TYR A 34 -21.82 13.52 0.75
N PRO A 35 -22.21 13.19 1.99
CA PRO A 35 -21.74 11.97 2.64
C PRO A 35 -22.48 10.74 2.09
N ILE A 36 -21.75 9.69 1.76
CA ILE A 36 -22.28 8.40 1.30
C ILE A 36 -21.77 7.30 2.24
N GLU A 37 -22.68 6.67 2.98
CA GLU A 37 -22.34 5.58 3.91
C GLU A 37 -22.09 4.29 3.13
N VAL A 38 -20.82 3.98 2.88
CA VAL A 38 -20.38 2.75 2.23
C VAL A 38 -18.93 2.46 2.64
N SER A 39 -18.63 1.17 2.88
CA SER A 39 -17.26 0.77 3.17
C SER A 39 -16.40 0.87 1.91
N THR A 40 -15.31 1.63 1.98
CA THR A 40 -14.30 1.72 0.91
C THR A 40 -13.60 0.38 0.62
N ARG A 41 -13.75 -0.63 1.49
CA ARG A 41 -13.29 -2.00 1.22
C ARG A 41 -14.27 -2.82 0.35
N ASN A 42 -15.52 -2.39 0.24
CA ASN A 42 -16.49 -3.00 -0.64
C ASN A 42 -16.48 -2.28 -1.98
N ILE A 43 -15.55 -2.67 -2.84
CA ILE A 43 -15.31 -2.04 -4.15
C ILE A 43 -16.60 -1.99 -4.98
N ASN A 44 -17.28 -3.12 -5.12
CA ASN A 44 -18.49 -3.21 -5.96
C ASN A 44 -19.61 -2.28 -5.48
N LEU A 45 -19.85 -2.24 -4.17
CA LEU A 45 -20.88 -1.38 -3.62
C LEU A 45 -20.49 0.10 -3.77
N THR A 46 -19.23 0.46 -3.51
CA THR A 46 -18.74 1.83 -3.66
C THR A 46 -18.87 2.29 -5.13
N VAL A 47 -18.48 1.44 -6.09
CA VAL A 47 -18.65 1.74 -7.53
C VAL A 47 -20.12 1.95 -7.89
N ASN A 48 -21.04 1.11 -7.39
CA ASN A 48 -22.47 1.26 -7.67
C ASN A 48 -23.02 2.56 -7.09
N MET A 49 -22.66 2.92 -5.86
CA MET A 49 -23.06 4.18 -5.23
C MET A 49 -22.49 5.39 -5.97
N ALA A 50 -21.23 5.32 -6.41
CA ALA A 50 -20.60 6.37 -7.20
C ALA A 50 -21.30 6.57 -8.56
N LYS A 51 -21.64 5.48 -9.25
CA LYS A 51 -22.42 5.54 -10.52
C LYS A 51 -23.80 6.17 -10.31
N GLN A 52 -24.51 5.77 -9.28
CA GLN A 52 -25.82 6.31 -8.95
C GLN A 52 -25.73 7.82 -8.67
N PHE A 53 -24.76 8.24 -7.88
CA PHE A 53 -24.52 9.66 -7.58
C PHE A 53 -24.13 10.43 -8.82
N HIS A 54 -23.19 9.93 -9.62
CA HIS A 54 -22.70 10.55 -10.86
C HIS A 54 -23.83 10.79 -11.88
N GLY A 55 -24.82 9.90 -11.94
CA GLY A 55 -25.98 10.05 -12.82
C GLY A 55 -26.85 11.28 -12.52
N SER A 56 -26.84 11.76 -11.27
CA SER A 56 -27.60 12.95 -10.85
C SER A 56 -26.72 14.18 -10.61
N CYS A 57 -25.47 13.95 -10.22
CA CYS A 57 -24.47 15.00 -9.98
C CYS A 57 -23.11 14.50 -10.49
N PRO A 58 -22.66 14.93 -11.68
CA PRO A 58 -21.43 14.46 -12.28
C PRO A 58 -20.23 14.66 -11.34
N LEU A 59 -19.40 13.62 -11.26
CA LEU A 59 -18.11 13.64 -10.56
C LEU A 59 -17.01 13.92 -11.57
N ASP A 60 -16.06 14.77 -11.22
CA ASP A 60 -14.92 15.17 -12.08
C ASP A 60 -13.64 14.44 -11.70
N GLY A 61 -13.58 13.85 -10.50
CA GLY A 61 -12.41 13.11 -10.03
C GLY A 61 -12.70 12.28 -8.79
N VAL A 62 -11.81 11.33 -8.51
CA VAL A 62 -11.83 10.48 -7.32
C VAL A 62 -10.42 10.31 -6.80
N LEU A 63 -10.24 10.41 -5.50
CA LEU A 63 -8.93 10.26 -4.86
C LEU A 63 -9.03 9.71 -3.43
N THR A 64 -7.91 9.27 -2.91
CA THR A 64 -7.73 8.96 -1.49
C THR A 64 -6.36 9.42 -1.02
N VAL A 65 -6.21 9.71 0.26
CA VAL A 65 -4.94 10.11 0.88
C VAL A 65 -4.73 9.30 2.16
N GLY A 66 -3.57 8.61 2.26
CA GLY A 66 -3.18 7.91 3.49
C GLY A 66 -4.12 6.78 3.92
N THR A 67 -4.74 6.05 2.96
CA THR A 67 -5.58 4.87 3.22
C THR A 67 -5.31 3.74 2.25
N ASP A 68 -5.84 2.55 2.57
CA ASP A 68 -5.71 1.33 1.75
C ASP A 68 -6.76 1.25 0.63
N ALA A 69 -7.36 2.37 0.23
CA ALA A 69 -8.51 2.40 -0.70
C ALA A 69 -8.12 2.61 -2.18
N SER A 70 -6.84 2.47 -2.54
CA SER A 70 -6.36 2.73 -3.90
C SER A 70 -7.06 1.87 -4.97
N GLN A 71 -7.34 0.60 -4.70
CA GLN A 71 -8.10 -0.25 -5.62
C GLN A 71 -9.53 0.27 -5.81
N THR A 72 -10.18 0.74 -4.76
CA THR A 72 -11.53 1.28 -4.84
C THR A 72 -11.56 2.59 -5.63
N VAL A 73 -10.57 3.46 -5.42
CA VAL A 73 -10.39 4.69 -6.19
C VAL A 73 -10.24 4.37 -7.68
N ALA A 74 -9.33 3.44 -8.02
CA ALA A 74 -9.12 3.02 -9.40
C ALA A 74 -10.39 2.41 -10.02
N ALA A 75 -11.11 1.55 -9.30
CA ALA A 75 -12.36 0.96 -9.78
C ALA A 75 -13.46 1.99 -10.03
N VAL A 76 -13.57 3.02 -9.19
CA VAL A 76 -14.50 4.12 -9.39
C VAL A 76 -14.10 4.98 -10.59
N ALA A 77 -12.78 5.30 -10.72
CA ALA A 77 -12.26 6.04 -11.85
C ALA A 77 -12.57 5.33 -13.18
N ASP A 78 -12.22 4.04 -13.28
CA ASP A 78 -12.49 3.21 -14.45
C ASP A 78 -14.01 3.16 -14.78
N ALA A 79 -14.83 2.94 -13.75
CA ALA A 79 -16.27 2.78 -13.92
C ALA A 79 -17.01 4.05 -14.36
N LEU A 80 -16.42 5.23 -14.11
CA LEU A 80 -16.95 6.56 -14.44
C LEU A 80 -16.15 7.26 -15.55
N ASN A 81 -15.13 6.60 -16.11
CA ASN A 81 -14.21 7.17 -17.09
C ASN A 81 -13.56 8.48 -16.61
N LEU A 82 -13.15 8.50 -15.34
CA LEU A 82 -12.44 9.62 -14.72
C LEU A 82 -10.90 9.41 -14.81
N PRO A 83 -10.11 10.49 -14.73
CA PRO A 83 -8.66 10.37 -14.61
C PRO A 83 -8.25 9.51 -13.41
N GLY A 84 -7.34 8.57 -13.63
CA GLY A 84 -6.84 7.67 -12.59
C GLY A 84 -5.97 6.56 -13.18
N ILE A 85 -5.34 5.78 -12.29
CA ILE A 85 -4.64 4.57 -12.71
C ILE A 85 -5.64 3.45 -12.98
N PRO A 86 -5.40 2.56 -13.96
CA PRO A 86 -6.26 1.41 -14.20
C PRO A 86 -6.36 0.50 -12.96
N PHE A 87 -7.53 -0.11 -12.75
CA PHE A 87 -7.77 -0.99 -11.60
C PHE A 87 -6.71 -2.09 -11.44
N GLU A 88 -6.31 -2.71 -12.55
CA GLU A 88 -5.26 -3.75 -12.55
C GLU A 88 -3.89 -3.23 -12.08
N VAL A 89 -3.58 -1.95 -12.31
CA VAL A 89 -2.34 -1.32 -11.82
C VAL A 89 -2.44 -1.12 -10.31
N ALA A 90 -3.57 -0.61 -9.81
CA ALA A 90 -3.81 -0.48 -8.37
C ALA A 90 -3.74 -1.84 -7.66
N GLU A 91 -4.28 -2.90 -8.28
CA GLU A 91 -4.21 -4.26 -7.75
C GLU A 91 -2.77 -4.77 -7.69
N ARG A 92 -1.97 -4.57 -8.74
CA ARG A 92 -0.54 -4.94 -8.77
C ARG A 92 0.26 -4.18 -7.71
N ALA A 93 -0.05 -2.91 -7.48
CA ALA A 93 0.63 -2.09 -6.49
C ALA A 93 0.28 -2.45 -5.03
N THR A 94 -0.85 -3.11 -4.78
CA THR A 94 -1.34 -3.43 -3.44
C THR A 94 -1.22 -4.90 -3.05
N ASP A 95 -1.08 -5.83 -4.01
CA ASP A 95 -0.76 -7.23 -3.78
C ASP A 95 0.75 -7.46 -3.95
N LYS A 96 1.44 -7.75 -2.84
CA LYS A 96 2.90 -7.89 -2.82
C LYS A 96 3.42 -8.99 -3.74
N ILE A 97 2.67 -10.08 -3.94
CA ILE A 97 3.07 -11.15 -4.87
C ILE A 97 3.01 -10.64 -6.31
N LYS A 98 1.88 -10.03 -6.69
CA LYS A 98 1.71 -9.46 -8.04
C LYS A 98 2.75 -8.38 -8.31
N MET A 99 2.98 -7.50 -7.34
CA MET A 99 4.00 -6.45 -7.43
C MET A 99 5.39 -7.05 -7.69
N ARG A 100 5.82 -8.03 -6.90
CA ARG A 100 7.12 -8.70 -7.09
C ARG A 100 7.24 -9.40 -8.44
N GLN A 101 6.17 -10.03 -8.91
CA GLN A 101 6.15 -10.69 -10.23
C GLN A 101 6.35 -9.67 -11.36
N VAL A 102 5.66 -8.54 -11.31
CA VAL A 102 5.78 -7.48 -12.33
C VAL A 102 7.17 -6.83 -12.29
N LEU A 103 7.67 -6.47 -11.12
CA LEU A 103 9.00 -5.88 -10.96
C LEU A 103 10.08 -6.82 -11.48
N LYS A 104 10.01 -8.11 -11.14
CA LYS A 104 10.95 -9.13 -11.64
C LYS A 104 10.91 -9.27 -13.16
N ALA A 105 9.71 -9.31 -13.73
CA ALA A 105 9.53 -9.44 -15.17
C ALA A 105 10.09 -8.24 -15.96
N ASN A 106 10.19 -7.07 -15.32
CA ASN A 106 10.75 -5.86 -15.91
C ASN A 106 12.21 -5.58 -15.48
N GLY A 107 12.89 -6.56 -14.86
CA GLY A 107 14.31 -6.43 -14.52
C GLY A 107 14.61 -5.52 -13.32
N VAL A 108 13.60 -5.09 -12.57
CA VAL A 108 13.80 -4.29 -11.37
C VAL A 108 14.39 -5.17 -10.26
N PRO A 109 15.46 -4.75 -9.58
CA PRO A 109 16.04 -5.49 -8.46
C PRO A 109 15.02 -5.69 -7.33
N ILE A 110 14.81 -6.94 -6.93
CA ILE A 110 13.91 -7.32 -5.85
C ILE A 110 14.55 -8.42 -5.00
N PRO A 111 14.16 -8.60 -3.73
CA PRO A 111 14.55 -9.77 -2.94
C PRO A 111 14.01 -11.05 -3.57
N ASP A 112 14.70 -12.18 -3.39
CA ASP A 112 14.09 -13.48 -3.73
C ASP A 112 12.84 -13.71 -2.88
N PHE A 113 11.81 -14.29 -3.46
CA PHE A 113 10.53 -14.44 -2.78
C PHE A 113 9.79 -15.72 -3.15
N ARG A 114 8.93 -16.17 -2.25
CA ARG A 114 7.99 -17.29 -2.48
C ARG A 114 6.60 -16.89 -1.99
N PRO A 115 5.55 -17.07 -2.82
CA PRO A 115 4.17 -17.03 -2.36
C PRO A 115 3.90 -18.19 -1.40
N ILE A 116 3.15 -17.94 -0.34
CA ILE A 116 2.86 -18.91 0.72
C ILE A 116 1.37 -18.87 1.06
N TRP A 117 0.71 -20.02 1.06
CA TRP A 117 -0.69 -20.19 1.48
C TRP A 117 -0.83 -21.10 2.69
N THR A 118 0.08 -22.10 2.81
CA THR A 118 0.05 -23.10 3.87
C THR A 118 1.37 -23.14 4.63
N LEU A 119 1.32 -23.74 5.83
CA LEU A 119 2.54 -23.93 6.64
C LEU A 119 3.51 -24.90 5.96
N GLU A 120 3.00 -25.91 5.27
CA GLU A 120 3.81 -26.88 4.54
C GLU A 120 4.60 -26.22 3.42
N GLU A 121 3.98 -25.33 2.65
CA GLU A 121 4.65 -24.54 1.63
C GLU A 121 5.73 -23.65 2.25
N CYS A 122 5.44 -23.02 3.40
CA CYS A 122 6.41 -22.20 4.13
C CYS A 122 7.61 -23.03 4.57
N GLN A 123 7.39 -24.21 5.15
CA GLN A 123 8.43 -25.15 5.56
C GLN A 123 9.26 -25.69 4.37
N GLN A 124 8.64 -25.84 3.22
CA GLN A 124 9.35 -26.23 2.00
C GLN A 124 10.20 -25.08 1.46
N ALA A 125 9.67 -23.86 1.43
CA ALA A 125 10.36 -22.67 0.92
C ALA A 125 11.65 -22.37 1.68
N VAL A 126 11.64 -22.45 3.01
CA VAL A 126 12.84 -22.19 3.84
C VAL A 126 13.98 -23.17 3.62
N ARG A 127 13.72 -24.34 3.02
CA ARG A 127 14.81 -25.31 2.68
C ARG A 127 15.64 -24.81 1.48
N SER A 128 15.08 -23.95 0.65
CA SER A 128 15.71 -23.42 -0.56
C SER A 128 16.09 -21.95 -0.49
N MET A 129 15.74 -21.28 0.60
CA MET A 129 16.05 -19.87 0.83
C MET A 129 16.93 -19.74 2.08
N PRO A 130 18.07 -19.04 2.01
CA PRO A 130 18.94 -18.83 3.17
C PRO A 130 18.28 -17.89 4.19
N LEU A 131 18.50 -18.19 5.48
CA LEU A 131 18.17 -17.26 6.56
C LEU A 131 19.18 -16.09 6.60
N PRO A 132 18.77 -14.90 7.06
CA PRO A 132 17.44 -14.57 7.57
C PRO A 132 16.41 -14.28 6.47
N LEU A 133 15.13 -14.50 6.79
CA LEU A 133 13.99 -14.28 5.89
C LEU A 133 12.98 -13.32 6.52
N VAL A 134 12.05 -12.82 5.73
CA VAL A 134 10.89 -12.04 6.19
C VAL A 134 9.61 -12.67 5.68
N ILE A 135 8.67 -12.93 6.59
CA ILE A 135 7.30 -13.33 6.23
C ILE A 135 6.35 -12.17 6.48
N LYS A 136 5.39 -11.98 5.56
CA LYS A 136 4.40 -10.90 5.67
C LYS A 136 3.11 -11.20 4.91
N PRO A 137 1.96 -10.62 5.32
CA PRO A 137 0.73 -10.65 4.55
C PRO A 137 0.90 -9.96 3.20
N CYS A 138 0.28 -10.50 2.15
CA CYS A 138 0.29 -9.88 0.83
C CYS A 138 -0.57 -8.62 0.75
N ASP A 139 -1.62 -8.56 1.56
CA ASP A 139 -2.75 -7.66 1.46
C ASP A 139 -2.91 -6.72 2.68
N ASN A 140 -1.87 -6.56 3.50
CA ASN A 140 -1.89 -5.68 4.66
C ASN A 140 -0.79 -4.62 4.57
N MET A 141 -0.99 -3.48 5.25
CA MET A 141 -0.07 -2.34 5.30
C MET A 141 0.35 -2.03 6.75
N GLY A 142 1.31 -1.11 6.93
CA GLY A 142 1.75 -0.65 8.25
C GLY A 142 2.46 -1.72 9.06
N ALA A 143 3.27 -2.57 8.42
CA ALA A 143 4.06 -3.64 9.02
C ALA A 143 3.27 -4.67 9.87
N ARG A 144 1.94 -4.67 9.81
CA ARG A 144 1.10 -5.63 10.54
C ARG A 144 1.33 -7.05 10.02
N GLY A 145 1.73 -7.96 10.91
CA GLY A 145 2.05 -9.33 10.59
C GLY A 145 3.36 -9.51 9.82
N VAL A 146 4.23 -8.51 9.78
CA VAL A 146 5.57 -8.61 9.22
C VAL A 146 6.54 -9.06 10.30
N ARG A 147 7.28 -10.14 10.03
CA ARG A 147 8.24 -10.68 10.99
C ARG A 147 9.48 -11.22 10.32
N LYS A 148 10.64 -10.90 10.90
CA LYS A 148 11.94 -11.50 10.54
C LYS A 148 12.03 -12.91 11.13
N ILE A 149 12.56 -13.83 10.34
CA ILE A 149 12.86 -15.22 10.71
C ILE A 149 14.38 -15.39 10.68
N GLU A 150 14.99 -15.44 11.86
CA GLU A 150 16.43 -15.62 12.00
C GLU A 150 16.83 -17.08 12.19
N ARG A 151 15.91 -17.87 12.75
CA ARG A 151 16.11 -19.28 13.08
C ARG A 151 14.89 -20.09 12.63
N LEU A 152 15.09 -21.36 12.32
CA LEU A 152 13.99 -22.26 11.93
C LEU A 152 12.90 -22.38 13.00
N ASP A 153 13.26 -22.26 14.27
CA ASP A 153 12.31 -22.30 15.39
C ASP A 153 11.32 -21.12 15.36
N ASP A 154 11.70 -20.00 14.73
CA ASP A 154 10.85 -18.81 14.61
C ASP A 154 9.79 -18.95 13.51
N LEU A 155 9.92 -19.94 12.61
CA LEU A 155 9.09 -20.08 11.42
C LEU A 155 7.60 -20.23 11.73
N ILE A 156 7.27 -21.18 12.61
CA ILE A 156 5.87 -21.50 12.91
C ILE A 156 5.15 -20.34 13.61
N PRO A 157 5.75 -19.70 14.65
CA PRO A 157 5.17 -18.51 15.25
C PRO A 157 4.98 -17.37 14.25
N ALA A 158 5.99 -17.09 13.41
CA ALA A 158 5.95 -16.03 12.41
C ALA A 158 4.86 -16.27 11.34
N PHE A 159 4.74 -17.52 10.86
CA PHE A 159 3.69 -17.90 9.92
C PHE A 159 2.29 -17.67 10.50
N ARG A 160 2.04 -18.11 11.74
CA ARG A 160 0.73 -17.95 12.41
C ARG A 160 0.35 -16.48 12.54
N GLU A 161 1.29 -15.66 13.03
CA GLU A 161 1.08 -14.22 13.20
C GLU A 161 0.79 -13.52 11.87
N ALA A 162 1.57 -13.81 10.81
CA ALA A 162 1.33 -13.27 9.48
C ALA A 162 -0.03 -13.73 8.91
N LYS A 163 -0.41 -15.00 9.16
CA LYS A 163 -1.68 -15.57 8.70
C LYS A 163 -2.89 -14.91 9.35
N GLU A 164 -2.83 -14.65 10.66
CA GLU A 164 -3.87 -13.94 11.40
C GLU A 164 -4.04 -12.49 10.95
N ALA A 165 -2.93 -11.84 10.57
CA ALA A 165 -2.96 -10.47 10.08
C ALA A 165 -3.39 -10.34 8.61
N SER A 166 -3.40 -11.43 7.83
CA SER A 166 -3.79 -11.39 6.42
C SER A 166 -5.30 -11.43 6.25
N ILE A 167 -5.82 -10.59 5.36
CA ILE A 167 -7.26 -10.54 5.01
C ILE A 167 -7.61 -11.73 4.11
N SER A 168 -6.78 -12.01 3.10
CA SER A 168 -7.00 -13.12 2.13
C SER A 168 -6.39 -14.44 2.56
N GLY A 169 -5.58 -14.44 3.61
CA GLY A 169 -4.78 -15.57 4.03
C GLY A 169 -3.56 -15.85 3.13
N LYS A 170 -3.25 -14.97 2.18
CA LYS A 170 -2.04 -15.05 1.33
C LYS A 170 -0.87 -14.39 2.02
N LEU A 171 0.26 -15.09 2.03
CA LEU A 171 1.51 -14.59 2.58
C LEU A 171 2.60 -14.56 1.50
N ILE A 172 3.63 -13.79 1.77
CA ILE A 172 4.88 -13.81 1.00
C ILE A 172 6.04 -14.02 1.95
N LEU A 173 6.95 -14.93 1.59
CA LEU A 173 8.24 -15.14 2.25
C LEU A 173 9.30 -14.52 1.35
N GLU A 174 10.13 -13.65 1.91
CA GLU A 174 11.17 -12.93 1.16
C GLU A 174 12.53 -13.06 1.83
N GLU A 175 13.57 -12.96 1.04
CA GLU A 175 14.93 -12.69 1.52
C GLU A 175 14.93 -11.42 2.37
N PHE A 176 15.61 -11.46 3.52
CA PHE A 176 15.85 -10.25 4.30
C PHE A 176 17.04 -9.48 3.72
N MET A 177 16.79 -8.28 3.23
CA MET A 177 17.84 -7.40 2.74
C MET A 177 18.39 -6.57 3.89
N GLU A 178 19.71 -6.63 4.09
CA GLU A 178 20.40 -5.79 5.07
C GLU A 178 20.77 -4.45 4.46
N GLY A 179 20.58 -3.39 5.22
CA GLY A 179 20.94 -2.04 4.80
C GLY A 179 20.02 -0.97 5.38
N PRO A 180 20.29 0.30 5.07
CA PRO A 180 19.42 1.39 5.45
C PRO A 180 18.10 1.31 4.67
N GLU A 181 16.99 1.57 5.37
CA GLU A 181 15.68 1.65 4.74
C GLU A 181 15.36 3.09 4.35
N LEU A 182 14.94 3.28 3.11
CA LEU A 182 14.51 4.56 2.56
C LEU A 182 13.02 4.55 2.22
N SER A 183 12.39 5.70 2.39
CA SER A 183 11.13 6.05 1.75
C SER A 183 11.39 7.02 0.63
N LEU A 184 10.93 6.69 -0.56
CA LEU A 184 11.06 7.49 -1.76
C LEU A 184 9.65 7.91 -2.17
N ASP A 185 9.38 9.20 -2.13
CA ASP A 185 8.09 9.76 -2.49
C ASP A 185 8.18 10.44 -3.85
N ALA A 186 7.21 10.18 -4.72
CA ALA A 186 7.15 10.77 -6.03
C ALA A 186 5.73 11.13 -6.44
N LEU A 187 5.60 12.14 -7.26
CA LEU A 187 4.39 12.47 -8.01
C LEU A 187 4.57 12.00 -9.45
N VAL A 188 3.63 11.19 -9.94
CA VAL A 188 3.58 10.78 -11.35
C VAL A 188 2.50 11.59 -12.06
N PHE A 189 2.90 12.32 -13.08
CA PHE A 189 2.02 13.17 -13.86
C PHE A 189 2.45 13.20 -15.32
N GLU A 190 1.54 12.99 -16.26
CA GLU A 190 1.79 12.99 -17.71
C GLU A 190 3.05 12.18 -18.11
N ASP A 191 3.11 10.91 -17.69
CA ASP A 191 4.22 9.97 -17.93
C ASP A 191 5.58 10.40 -17.37
N SER A 192 5.61 11.43 -16.53
CA SER A 192 6.81 11.91 -15.85
C SER A 192 6.76 11.59 -14.36
N VAL A 193 7.91 11.13 -13.83
CA VAL A 193 8.09 10.84 -12.39
C VAL A 193 8.86 12.00 -11.77
N HIS A 194 8.25 12.66 -10.79
CA HIS A 194 8.85 13.77 -10.05
C HIS A 194 9.11 13.32 -8.62
N ILE A 195 10.37 13.07 -8.28
CA ILE A 195 10.78 12.74 -6.91
C ILE A 195 10.54 13.95 -6.02
N THR A 196 9.73 13.79 -4.99
CA THR A 196 9.37 14.85 -4.05
C THR A 196 10.15 14.77 -2.75
N GLY A 197 10.69 13.60 -2.41
CA GLY A 197 11.50 13.42 -1.23
C GLY A 197 12.16 12.06 -1.14
N VAL A 198 13.30 12.03 -0.46
CA VAL A 198 13.99 10.80 -0.01
C VAL A 198 14.18 10.93 1.49
N ALA A 199 13.61 10.02 2.26
CA ALA A 199 13.67 10.03 3.70
C ALA A 199 14.28 8.72 4.23
N ASP A 200 15.06 8.81 5.30
CA ASP A 200 15.48 7.64 6.06
C ASP A 200 14.31 7.15 6.91
N ARG A 201 14.08 5.84 6.90
CA ARG A 201 13.10 5.20 7.78
C ARG A 201 13.78 4.72 9.05
N ILE A 202 13.26 5.10 10.19
CA ILE A 202 13.76 4.65 11.49
C ILE A 202 12.92 3.46 11.92
N ILE A 203 13.49 2.25 11.78
CA ILE A 203 12.84 0.99 12.10
C ILE A 203 13.43 0.41 13.38
N GLU A 204 12.58 0.02 14.30
CA GLU A 204 12.95 -0.53 15.61
C GLU A 204 12.21 -1.85 15.92
N ARG A 205 12.56 -2.44 17.07
CA ARG A 205 11.88 -3.57 17.72
C ARG A 205 11.93 -4.89 16.92
N ALA A 206 13.13 -5.26 16.45
CA ALA A 206 13.32 -6.61 15.88
C ALA A 206 12.74 -7.69 16.82
N PRO A 207 12.14 -8.77 16.32
CA PRO A 207 12.02 -9.18 14.92
C PRO A 207 10.88 -8.49 14.13
N TYR A 208 10.21 -7.52 14.73
CA TYR A 208 9.18 -6.70 14.13
C TYR A 208 9.80 -5.45 13.48
N PHE A 209 9.11 -4.93 12.49
CA PHE A 209 9.56 -3.75 11.75
C PHE A 209 8.67 -2.56 12.13
N VAL A 210 8.86 -2.06 13.37
CA VAL A 210 8.09 -0.92 13.86
C VAL A 210 8.73 0.37 13.36
N GLU A 211 8.05 1.06 12.48
CA GLU A 211 8.47 2.38 12.03
C GLU A 211 8.17 3.41 13.13
N VAL A 212 9.19 4.03 13.65
CA VAL A 212 9.09 5.02 14.74
C VAL A 212 9.32 6.45 14.27
N GLY A 213 9.77 6.63 13.04
CA GLY A 213 9.94 7.95 12.44
C GLY A 213 10.65 7.95 11.10
N HIS A 214 10.76 9.15 10.54
CA HIS A 214 11.50 9.45 9.32
C HIS A 214 12.44 10.63 9.54
N THR A 215 13.57 10.64 8.84
CA THR A 215 14.43 11.81 8.71
C THR A 215 14.38 12.30 7.27
N LEU A 216 13.90 13.53 7.07
CA LEU A 216 13.82 14.18 5.77
C LEU A 216 14.57 15.53 5.81
N PRO A 217 15.45 15.80 4.85
CA PRO A 217 15.96 14.91 3.81
C PRO A 217 16.79 13.73 4.38
N SER A 218 16.99 12.69 3.58
CA SER A 218 17.83 11.54 3.95
C SER A 218 19.24 11.98 4.28
N ALA A 219 19.84 11.41 5.32
CA ALA A 219 21.22 11.63 5.71
C ALA A 219 22.23 10.73 4.95
N LEU A 220 21.76 9.82 4.10
CA LEU A 220 22.62 8.98 3.28
C LEU A 220 23.43 9.80 2.27
N PRO A 221 24.65 9.34 1.91
CA PRO A 221 25.44 9.96 0.86
C PRO A 221 24.66 10.09 -0.45
N GLU A 222 24.82 11.21 -1.15
CA GLU A 222 24.11 11.51 -2.42
C GLU A 222 24.22 10.38 -3.45
N LYS A 223 25.36 9.71 -3.53
CA LYS A 223 25.55 8.56 -4.44
C LYS A 223 24.60 7.41 -4.11
N GLN A 224 24.30 7.15 -2.84
CA GLN A 224 23.38 6.09 -2.43
C GLN A 224 21.93 6.51 -2.69
N GLN A 225 21.59 7.77 -2.43
CA GLN A 225 20.28 8.32 -2.77
C GLN A 225 20.02 8.27 -4.28
N ALA A 226 21.03 8.66 -5.11
CA ALA A 226 20.93 8.57 -6.57
C ALA A 226 20.71 7.13 -7.05
N GLY A 227 21.42 6.14 -6.47
CA GLY A 227 21.21 4.73 -6.79
C GLY A 227 19.80 4.23 -6.42
N ALA A 228 19.23 4.71 -5.33
CA ALA A 228 17.84 4.39 -4.97
C ALA A 228 16.83 5.01 -5.95
N ILE A 229 17.08 6.25 -6.39
CA ILE A 229 16.23 6.94 -7.38
C ILE A 229 16.29 6.25 -8.74
N GLU A 230 17.46 5.72 -9.14
CA GLU A 230 17.62 5.03 -10.41
C GLU A 230 16.82 3.72 -10.48
N VAL A 231 16.59 3.07 -9.34
CA VAL A 231 15.79 1.84 -9.24
C VAL A 231 14.29 2.12 -9.18
N PHE A 232 13.93 3.30 -8.70
CA PHE A 232 12.53 3.73 -8.57
C PHE A 232 11.90 4.08 -9.92
#